data_0f4e8f892cc8033b39e621cc2eb2d1a7
#
_entry.id   0f4e8f892cc8033b39e621cc2eb2d1a7
#
_cell.length_a   1.000
_cell.length_b   1.000
_cell.length_c   1.000
_cell.angle_alpha   90.00
_cell.angle_beta   90.00
_cell.angle_gamma   90.00
#
_symmetry.space_group_name_H-M   'P 1'
#
loop_
_entity.id
_entity.type
_entity.pdbx_description
1 polymer ?
#
loop_
_entity_poly.entity_id
_entity_poly.type
_entity_poly.pdbx_seq_one_letter_code
_entity_poly.pdbx_strand_id
1 'polypeptide(L)'
;MPEVLQAYIQYHTPQPQVEKGYRAYFDLSDGLLSAYQVPATDKCLKSMVNKVTGNANCQEVYTLKNNEMAKSELRQTDLYNYILAPENYQTSAPIEKTLTHICSEGHAALLVTDFEEYNGGIIQQQNYAKKYFIDWLNRGNRIVFFIFDYQEAGKEKHLYFTVFDTPDHLLLRETEDALKGNGAAYKTFRLNKDDISFAVNYPAVTVGGAYHDAQGDDIISLTKEDGEGDCYTLFQGMNAEYYPFEESWPNIVQNVADAKDPDSEYTPKFSHLISGLTANFENVSGYDIRKLDIRVSDIQSDYDKFAGWHAYKTNGENTDENGNVLSDFDYPKGASPIGDVQDMFVFAGKVNGQTADIALDFRPYFNGTVANMPMGDLLRVDIVIAECEPRYNDLPQLFEWAGNRSLIEAVKNTLQDQNPTGRVIYTYYIKAIED
;
A
#
# COMPACT_ATOMS: atom_id res chain seq x y z
N MET A 1 -5.99 -15.50 -19.13
CA MET A 1 -6.54 -14.16 -18.91
C MET A 1 -6.45 -13.36 -20.17
N PRO A 2 -7.49 -12.57 -20.55
CA PRO A 2 -7.42 -11.74 -21.73
C PRO A 2 -6.30 -10.68 -21.58
N GLU A 3 -5.34 -10.65 -22.52
CA GLU A 3 -4.25 -9.65 -22.52
C GLU A 3 -4.78 -8.22 -22.43
N VAL A 4 -5.93 -7.97 -23.06
CA VAL A 4 -6.59 -6.67 -23.06
C VAL A 4 -7.06 -6.27 -21.65
N LEU A 5 -7.55 -7.22 -20.84
CA LEU A 5 -7.94 -6.93 -19.47
C LEU A 5 -6.72 -6.58 -18.60
N GLN A 6 -5.61 -7.27 -18.78
CA GLN A 6 -4.36 -6.93 -18.11
C GLN A 6 -3.89 -5.52 -18.49
N ALA A 7 -3.93 -5.19 -19.79
CA ALA A 7 -3.59 -3.87 -20.26
C ALA A 7 -4.53 -2.78 -19.70
N TYR A 8 -5.85 -3.08 -19.60
CA TYR A 8 -6.84 -2.21 -19.01
C TYR A 8 -6.51 -1.90 -17.53
N ILE A 9 -6.23 -2.95 -16.76
CA ILE A 9 -5.88 -2.81 -15.34
C ILE A 9 -4.59 -2.00 -15.18
N GLN A 10 -3.55 -2.31 -15.97
CA GLN A 10 -2.27 -1.57 -15.96
C GLN A 10 -2.45 -0.10 -16.31
N TYR A 11 -3.31 0.20 -17.29
CA TYR A 11 -3.59 1.57 -17.69
C TYR A 11 -4.25 2.39 -16.57
N HIS A 12 -5.17 1.76 -15.82
CA HIS A 12 -5.88 2.39 -14.70
C HIS A 12 -5.10 2.36 -13.37
N THR A 13 -4.06 1.55 -13.28
CA THR A 13 -3.18 1.48 -12.11
C THR A 13 -1.97 2.39 -12.33
N PRO A 14 -1.87 3.52 -11.60
CA PRO A 14 -0.71 4.39 -11.74
C PRO A 14 0.57 3.62 -11.43
N GLN A 15 1.50 3.61 -12.38
CA GLN A 15 2.84 3.10 -12.12
C GLN A 15 3.64 4.21 -11.46
N PRO A 16 4.11 4.04 -10.22
CA PRO A 16 4.93 5.04 -9.57
C PRO A 16 6.25 5.20 -10.33
N GLN A 17 6.63 6.44 -10.59
CA GLN A 17 7.97 6.73 -11.07
C GLN A 17 8.94 6.59 -9.91
N VAL A 18 9.91 5.68 -10.04
CA VAL A 18 10.93 5.45 -9.04
C VAL A 18 12.25 5.99 -9.55
N GLU A 19 12.78 7.01 -8.88
CA GLU A 19 14.14 7.46 -9.10
C GLU A 19 15.11 6.45 -8.50
N LYS A 20 16.09 6.03 -9.29
CA LYS A 20 17.05 4.99 -8.88
C LYS A 20 18.01 5.52 -7.81
N GLY A 21 18.29 4.68 -6.82
CA GLY A 21 19.22 4.97 -5.76
C GLY A 21 18.62 5.82 -4.63
N TYR A 22 19.45 6.16 -3.67
CA TYR A 22 19.04 6.89 -2.47
C TYR A 22 20.16 7.79 -1.94
N ARG A 23 19.79 8.64 -0.97
CA ARG A 23 20.70 9.56 -0.27
C ARG A 23 20.65 9.34 1.23
N ALA A 24 21.72 9.72 1.93
CA ALA A 24 21.79 9.62 3.38
C ALA A 24 22.17 10.97 4.01
N TYR A 25 21.49 11.32 5.10
CA TYR A 25 21.62 12.59 5.81
C TYR A 25 21.86 12.28 7.29
N PHE A 26 22.95 12.81 7.85
CA PHE A 26 23.35 12.62 9.23
C PHE A 26 23.40 13.96 9.96
N ASP A 27 22.57 14.07 10.97
CA ASP A 27 22.52 15.22 11.84
C ASP A 27 23.69 15.20 12.82
N LEU A 28 24.49 16.26 12.82
CA LEU A 28 25.65 16.47 13.70
C LEU A 28 25.46 17.77 14.51
N SER A 29 24.23 18.05 14.93
CA SER A 29 23.93 19.14 15.84
C SER A 29 24.37 18.81 17.28
N ASP A 30 24.58 19.85 18.08
CA ASP A 30 24.95 19.73 19.48
C ASP A 30 23.94 18.84 20.24
N GLY A 31 24.46 17.96 21.09
CA GLY A 31 23.64 17.02 21.88
C GLY A 31 23.51 15.64 21.26
N LEU A 32 23.48 15.50 19.92
CA LEU A 32 23.27 14.21 19.26
C LEU A 32 24.44 13.22 19.41
N LEU A 33 25.65 13.68 19.73
CA LEU A 33 26.76 12.77 20.01
C LEU A 33 26.41 11.78 21.12
N SER A 34 25.71 12.24 22.16
CA SER A 34 25.25 11.37 23.25
C SER A 34 24.29 10.28 22.80
N ALA A 35 23.44 10.55 21.80
CA ALA A 35 22.55 9.58 21.18
C ALA A 35 23.33 8.52 20.39
N TYR A 36 24.32 8.93 19.58
CA TYR A 36 25.14 8.03 18.79
C TYR A 36 26.04 7.14 19.65
N GLN A 37 26.43 7.59 20.85
CA GLN A 37 27.27 6.81 21.77
C GLN A 37 26.48 5.81 22.63
N VAL A 38 25.15 5.80 22.59
CA VAL A 38 24.35 4.75 23.24
C VAL A 38 24.69 3.40 22.59
N PRO A 39 25.05 2.35 23.37
CA PRO A 39 25.52 1.08 22.82
C PRO A 39 24.61 0.42 21.79
N ALA A 40 23.28 0.57 21.94
CA ALA A 40 22.31 0.07 20.97
C ALA A 40 22.36 0.87 19.68
N THR A 41 22.37 2.20 19.80
CA THR A 41 22.46 3.12 18.65
C THR A 41 23.78 2.97 17.91
N ASP A 42 24.90 2.90 18.64
CA ASP A 42 26.25 2.77 18.05
C ASP A 42 26.38 1.53 17.18
N LYS A 43 25.90 0.39 17.66
CA LYS A 43 25.91 -0.86 16.88
C LYS A 43 25.09 -0.72 15.58
N CYS A 44 23.90 -0.15 15.69
CA CYS A 44 23.03 0.08 14.55
C CYS A 44 23.61 1.12 13.59
N LEU A 45 24.14 2.22 14.10
CA LEU A 45 24.81 3.24 13.31
C LEU A 45 25.96 2.68 12.51
N LYS A 46 26.85 1.90 13.15
CA LYS A 46 27.99 1.27 12.49
C LYS A 46 27.55 0.35 11.35
N SER A 47 26.55 -0.49 11.59
CA SER A 47 26.01 -1.38 10.56
C SER A 47 25.35 -0.60 9.43
N MET A 48 24.55 0.40 9.77
CA MET A 48 23.84 1.26 8.83
C MET A 48 24.81 2.01 7.92
N VAL A 49 25.77 2.74 8.52
CA VAL A 49 26.76 3.48 7.77
C VAL A 49 27.56 2.58 6.84
N ASN A 50 28.00 1.41 7.31
CA ASN A 50 28.77 0.49 6.49
C ASN A 50 27.97 -0.13 5.34
N LYS A 51 26.74 -0.58 5.59
CA LYS A 51 25.92 -1.25 4.58
C LYS A 51 25.20 -0.27 3.65
N VAL A 52 24.56 0.75 4.20
CA VAL A 52 23.75 1.69 3.42
C VAL A 52 24.64 2.67 2.65
N THR A 53 25.60 3.36 3.32
CA THR A 53 26.45 4.31 2.61
C THR A 53 27.58 3.69 1.80
N GLY A 54 27.88 2.40 2.06
CA GLY A 54 28.83 1.61 1.26
C GLY A 54 28.23 0.95 0.03
N ASN A 55 26.93 0.98 -0.11
CA ASN A 55 26.23 0.40 -1.27
C ASN A 55 26.35 1.31 -2.49
N ALA A 56 26.47 0.70 -3.67
CA ALA A 56 26.51 1.43 -4.95
C ALA A 56 25.25 2.26 -5.23
N ASN A 57 24.11 1.91 -4.61
CA ASN A 57 22.86 2.65 -4.72
C ASN A 57 22.84 3.93 -3.87
N CYS A 58 23.74 4.10 -2.91
CA CYS A 58 23.90 5.35 -2.15
C CYS A 58 24.64 6.38 -3.00
N GLN A 59 23.88 7.28 -3.62
CA GLN A 59 24.44 8.28 -4.52
C GLN A 59 25.20 9.37 -3.77
N GLU A 60 24.60 9.90 -2.70
CA GLU A 60 25.12 11.03 -1.96
C GLU A 60 24.96 10.87 -0.46
N VAL A 61 25.90 11.43 0.28
CA VAL A 61 25.83 11.55 1.73
C VAL A 61 25.95 13.02 2.11
N TYR A 62 25.15 13.43 3.07
CA TYR A 62 25.15 14.78 3.61
C TYR A 62 25.33 14.76 5.13
N THR A 63 26.03 15.76 5.63
CA THR A 63 26.11 16.08 7.06
C THR A 63 25.38 17.40 7.32
N LEU A 64 24.63 17.44 8.41
CA LEU A 64 23.75 18.54 8.80
C LEU A 64 24.32 19.16 10.08
N LYS A 65 24.80 20.38 10.02
CA LYS A 65 25.34 21.11 11.17
C LYS A 65 25.44 22.61 10.85
N ASN A 66 25.43 23.44 11.86
CA ASN A 66 25.59 24.89 11.74
C ASN A 66 24.60 25.53 10.74
N ASN A 67 23.36 25.03 10.74
CA ASN A 67 22.30 25.42 9.79
C ASN A 67 22.66 25.19 8.31
N GLU A 68 23.63 24.32 8.04
CA GLU A 68 24.05 23.97 6.69
C GLU A 68 23.90 22.47 6.41
N MET A 69 23.56 22.16 5.17
CA MET A 69 23.57 20.82 4.62
C MET A 69 24.76 20.71 3.68
N ALA A 70 25.79 19.97 4.09
CA ALA A 70 27.03 19.83 3.36
C ALA A 70 27.18 18.42 2.78
N LYS A 71 27.45 18.31 1.48
CA LYS A 71 27.78 17.04 0.83
C LYS A 71 29.09 16.50 1.39
N SER A 72 29.12 15.20 1.69
CA SER A 72 30.28 14.50 2.22
C SER A 72 30.76 13.43 1.24
N GLU A 73 32.05 13.35 1.00
CA GLU A 73 32.69 12.28 0.23
C GLU A 73 33.02 11.06 1.12
N LEU A 74 32.91 11.20 2.43
CA LEU A 74 33.16 10.10 3.38
C LEU A 74 32.10 9.01 3.24
N ARG A 75 32.55 7.76 3.38
CA ARG A 75 31.70 6.56 3.33
C ARG A 75 32.16 5.55 4.36
N GLN A 76 31.28 4.62 4.72
CA GLN A 76 31.57 3.47 5.55
C GLN A 76 32.34 3.86 6.86
N THR A 77 33.46 3.22 7.12
CA THR A 77 34.22 3.40 8.36
C THR A 77 34.71 4.84 8.55
N ASP A 78 35.07 5.54 7.49
CA ASP A 78 35.53 6.93 7.59
C ASP A 78 34.39 7.86 7.98
N LEU A 79 33.21 7.66 7.42
CA LEU A 79 32.00 8.38 7.82
C LEU A 79 31.60 8.04 9.25
N TYR A 80 31.62 6.78 9.63
CA TYR A 80 31.31 6.35 10.99
C TYR A 80 32.26 7.02 12.02
N ASN A 81 33.56 7.02 11.76
CA ASN A 81 34.55 7.67 12.64
C ASN A 81 34.30 9.18 12.69
N TYR A 82 33.95 9.80 11.57
CA TYR A 82 33.61 11.22 11.50
C TYR A 82 32.38 11.56 12.34
N ILE A 83 31.33 10.73 12.30
CA ILE A 83 30.12 10.90 13.10
C ILE A 83 30.43 10.78 14.60
N LEU A 84 31.33 9.92 15.02
CA LEU A 84 31.67 9.75 16.43
C LEU A 84 32.70 10.75 16.99
N ALA A 85 33.27 11.60 16.14
CA ALA A 85 34.28 12.59 16.53
C ALA A 85 33.63 13.86 17.09
N PRO A 86 33.83 14.21 18.39
CA PRO A 86 33.14 15.36 19.02
C PRO A 86 33.34 16.70 18.35
N GLU A 87 34.50 16.90 17.73
CA GLU A 87 34.86 18.13 17.02
C GLU A 87 34.00 18.42 15.79
N ASN A 88 33.24 17.45 15.31
CA ASN A 88 32.36 17.60 14.15
C ASN A 88 30.98 18.13 14.50
N TYR A 89 30.64 18.21 15.79
CA TYR A 89 29.32 18.69 16.24
C TYR A 89 29.30 20.19 16.35
N GLN A 90 28.23 20.79 15.85
CA GLN A 90 27.99 22.22 15.86
C GLN A 90 26.51 22.52 16.05
N THR A 91 26.21 23.79 16.33
CA THR A 91 24.96 24.28 16.90
C THR A 91 23.68 23.57 16.47
N SER A 92 23.20 23.73 15.26
CA SER A 92 21.88 23.21 14.87
C SER A 92 21.92 22.64 13.44
N ALA A 93 21.06 21.66 13.19
CA ALA A 93 20.85 21.08 11.87
C ALA A 93 19.66 21.75 11.17
N PRO A 94 19.72 21.98 9.85
CA PRO A 94 18.62 22.57 9.07
C PRO A 94 17.63 21.48 8.63
N ILE A 95 16.83 20.94 9.55
CA ILE A 95 15.96 19.78 9.30
C ILE A 95 14.86 20.12 8.29
N GLU A 96 14.19 21.26 8.41
CA GLU A 96 13.17 21.68 7.46
C GLU A 96 13.73 21.85 6.04
N LYS A 97 14.92 22.41 5.90
CA LYS A 97 15.61 22.51 4.60
C LYS A 97 15.96 21.13 4.03
N THR A 98 16.37 20.20 4.89
CA THR A 98 16.68 18.82 4.49
C THR A 98 15.43 18.10 4.00
N LEU A 99 14.31 18.23 4.70
CA LEU A 99 13.03 17.67 4.25
C LEU A 99 12.57 18.28 2.91
N THR A 100 12.78 19.58 2.73
CA THR A 100 12.54 20.25 1.44
C THR A 100 13.37 19.62 0.33
N HIS A 101 14.66 19.38 0.58
CA HIS A 101 15.56 18.76 -0.38
C HIS A 101 15.14 17.32 -0.72
N ILE A 102 14.82 16.49 0.30
CA ILE A 102 14.33 15.12 0.10
C ILE A 102 13.09 15.09 -0.80
N CYS A 103 12.08 15.93 -0.48
CA CYS A 103 10.85 15.99 -1.26
C CYS A 103 11.05 16.55 -2.67
N SER A 104 11.93 17.54 -2.86
CA SER A 104 12.16 18.14 -4.19
C SER A 104 12.88 17.20 -5.15
N GLU A 105 13.82 16.43 -4.64
CA GLU A 105 14.62 15.51 -5.45
C GLU A 105 13.93 14.18 -5.74
N GLY A 106 13.02 13.75 -4.85
CA GLY A 106 12.20 12.52 -5.04
C GLY A 106 12.95 11.19 -4.91
N HIS A 107 14.27 11.22 -4.60
CA HIS A 107 15.02 10.00 -4.29
C HIS A 107 14.70 9.48 -2.90
N ALA A 108 14.73 8.16 -2.71
CA ALA A 108 14.67 7.59 -1.39
C ALA A 108 15.77 8.17 -0.49
N ALA A 109 15.49 8.35 0.80
CA ALA A 109 16.40 9.02 1.72
C ALA A 109 16.42 8.39 3.11
N LEU A 110 17.62 8.19 3.67
CA LEU A 110 17.83 7.94 5.08
C LEU A 110 18.15 9.27 5.77
N LEU A 111 17.32 9.69 6.71
CA LEU A 111 17.57 10.86 7.56
C LEU A 111 17.73 10.41 9.01
N VAL A 112 18.92 10.68 9.58
CA VAL A 112 19.25 10.36 10.98
C VAL A 112 19.28 11.65 11.78
N THR A 113 18.28 11.87 12.65
CA THR A 113 18.08 13.12 13.42
C THR A 113 17.13 12.92 14.59
N ASP A 114 17.07 13.85 15.53
CA ASP A 114 16.04 13.94 16.58
C ASP A 114 14.86 14.84 16.19
N PHE A 115 14.85 15.38 14.96
CA PHE A 115 13.86 16.34 14.47
C PHE A 115 13.74 17.63 15.30
N GLU A 116 14.79 18.02 16.01
CA GLU A 116 14.83 19.33 16.66
C GLU A 116 15.23 20.43 15.65
N GLU A 117 14.25 21.20 15.20
CA GLU A 117 14.48 22.37 14.34
C GLU A 117 14.56 23.63 15.19
N TYR A 118 15.60 24.42 15.02
CA TYR A 118 15.84 25.64 15.80
C TYR A 118 15.62 26.89 14.97
N ASN A 119 14.86 27.84 15.52
CA ASN A 119 14.71 29.17 14.98
C ASN A 119 15.14 30.19 16.03
N GLY A 120 16.26 30.88 15.77
CA GLY A 120 16.83 31.85 16.70
C GLY A 120 17.23 31.27 18.07
N GLY A 121 17.66 29.99 18.10
CA GLY A 121 18.06 29.30 19.33
C GLY A 121 16.90 28.70 20.15
N ILE A 122 15.67 28.76 19.62
CA ILE A 122 14.47 28.17 20.25
C ILE A 122 13.99 27.01 19.40
N ILE A 123 13.69 25.86 20.03
CA ILE A 123 13.12 24.68 19.32
C ILE A 123 11.77 25.06 18.72
N GLN A 124 11.62 24.76 17.44
CA GLN A 124 10.37 24.97 16.70
C GLN A 124 9.28 24.04 17.20
N GLN A 125 8.20 24.58 17.75
CA GLN A 125 7.08 23.79 18.26
C GLN A 125 5.96 23.55 17.20
N GLN A 126 6.09 24.15 16.02
CA GLN A 126 5.14 23.95 14.94
C GLN A 126 5.36 22.59 14.29
N ASN A 127 4.28 22.01 13.77
CA ASN A 127 4.30 20.74 13.03
C ASN A 127 4.90 20.88 11.62
N TYR A 128 6.06 21.51 11.49
CA TYR A 128 6.69 21.85 10.22
C TYR A 128 6.90 20.65 9.31
N ALA A 129 7.15 19.46 9.87
CA ALA A 129 7.39 18.25 9.09
C ALA A 129 6.14 17.70 8.39
N LYS A 130 4.91 18.05 8.86
CA LYS A 130 3.63 17.56 8.32
C LYS A 130 3.53 17.66 6.80
N LYS A 131 3.80 18.85 6.25
CA LYS A 131 3.65 19.11 4.81
C LYS A 131 4.54 18.20 3.95
N TYR A 132 5.75 17.91 4.43
CA TYR A 132 6.69 17.03 3.74
C TYR A 132 6.29 15.56 3.84
N PHE A 133 5.79 15.13 4.99
CA PHE A 133 5.26 13.77 5.15
C PHE A 133 4.06 13.53 4.22
N ILE A 134 3.12 14.47 4.17
CA ILE A 134 1.95 14.38 3.28
C ILE A 134 2.38 14.39 1.81
N ASP A 135 3.29 15.31 1.42
CA ASP A 135 3.78 15.37 0.04
C ASP A 135 4.47 14.06 -0.38
N TRP A 136 5.30 13.49 0.49
CA TRP A 136 5.97 12.22 0.26
C TRP A 136 4.99 11.05 0.10
N LEU A 137 4.04 10.93 1.04
CA LEU A 137 3.03 9.86 1.02
C LEU A 137 2.04 9.97 -0.14
N ASN A 138 1.71 11.18 -0.60
CA ASN A 138 0.81 11.39 -1.74
C ASN A 138 1.40 10.92 -3.08
N ARG A 139 2.70 10.73 -3.15
CA ARG A 139 3.37 10.14 -4.33
C ARG A 139 3.35 8.61 -4.32
N GLY A 140 2.68 7.97 -3.36
CA GLY A 140 2.68 6.51 -3.17
C GLY A 140 3.94 5.98 -2.48
N ASN A 141 4.72 6.88 -1.89
CA ASN A 141 5.93 6.55 -1.14
C ASN A 141 5.60 6.17 0.32
N ARG A 142 6.63 5.80 1.10
CA ARG A 142 6.54 5.37 2.49
C ARG A 142 7.46 6.14 3.40
N ILE A 143 7.11 6.20 4.70
CA ILE A 143 8.00 6.74 5.74
C ILE A 143 8.05 5.73 6.89
N VAL A 144 9.25 5.30 7.26
CA VAL A 144 9.48 4.36 8.36
C VAL A 144 10.46 4.97 9.33
N PHE A 145 10.09 4.99 10.61
CA PHE A 145 10.94 5.44 11.71
C PHE A 145 11.47 4.24 12.48
N PHE A 146 12.80 4.15 12.61
CA PHE A 146 13.46 3.30 13.58
C PHE A 146 13.93 4.20 14.72
N ILE A 147 13.44 3.96 15.93
CA ILE A 147 13.44 4.90 17.06
C ILE A 147 14.35 4.36 18.17
N PHE A 148 15.34 5.15 18.54
CA PHE A 148 16.31 4.83 19.59
C PHE A 148 16.16 5.80 20.74
N ASP A 149 15.92 5.27 21.94
CA ASP A 149 15.81 6.09 23.15
C ASP A 149 17.20 6.47 23.67
N TYR A 150 17.40 7.72 24.04
CA TYR A 150 18.63 8.20 24.67
C TYR A 150 18.34 9.25 25.74
N GLN A 151 19.37 9.63 26.49
CA GLN A 151 19.26 10.69 27.48
C GLN A 151 20.24 11.80 27.20
N GLU A 152 19.77 13.01 27.24
CA GLU A 152 20.58 14.22 27.17
C GLU A 152 20.27 15.14 28.38
N ALA A 153 21.29 15.48 29.15
CA ALA A 153 21.15 16.30 30.36
C ALA A 153 20.05 15.82 31.32
N GLY A 154 19.86 14.49 31.45
CA GLY A 154 18.85 13.86 32.29
C GLY A 154 17.42 13.88 31.76
N LYS A 155 17.23 14.25 30.51
CA LYS A 155 15.95 14.21 29.80
C LYS A 155 15.93 13.05 28.78
N GLU A 156 14.83 12.34 28.76
CA GLU A 156 14.59 11.32 27.72
C GLU A 156 14.32 11.99 26.37
N LYS A 157 14.96 11.50 25.35
CA LYS A 157 14.83 11.92 23.95
C LYS A 157 14.83 10.72 23.02
N HIS A 158 14.51 10.97 21.76
CA HIS A 158 14.52 9.95 20.71
C HIS A 158 15.40 10.38 19.54
N LEU A 159 16.23 9.45 19.07
CA LEU A 159 16.93 9.56 17.79
C LEU A 159 16.20 8.70 16.79
N TYR A 160 15.93 9.25 15.62
CA TYR A 160 15.23 8.57 14.53
C TYR A 160 16.17 8.26 13.37
N PHE A 161 16.18 7.00 12.95
CA PHE A 161 16.65 6.63 11.63
C PHE A 161 15.42 6.56 10.74
N THR A 162 15.15 7.65 10.03
CA THR A 162 13.93 7.80 9.25
C THR A 162 14.21 7.46 7.79
N VAL A 163 13.51 6.46 7.30
CA VAL A 163 13.57 6.03 5.90
C VAL A 163 12.40 6.64 5.15
N PHE A 164 12.70 7.56 4.24
CA PHE A 164 11.81 8.02 3.19
C PHE A 164 11.98 7.08 2.01
N ASP A 165 11.10 6.09 1.90
CA ASP A 165 11.23 4.99 0.95
C ASP A 165 10.37 5.17 -0.28
N THR A 166 10.83 4.65 -1.41
CA THR A 166 10.11 4.64 -2.68
C THR A 166 9.48 3.26 -2.92
N PRO A 167 8.57 3.11 -3.89
CA PRO A 167 7.83 1.87 -4.10
C PRO A 167 8.68 0.62 -4.43
N ASP A 168 9.95 0.79 -4.81
CA ASP A 168 10.88 -0.34 -5.03
C ASP A 168 11.40 -0.98 -3.75
N HIS A 169 11.18 -0.33 -2.59
CA HIS A 169 11.60 -0.78 -1.27
C HIS A 169 13.09 -1.03 -1.10
N LEU A 170 13.91 -0.45 -1.94
CA LEU A 170 15.35 -0.71 -1.93
C LEU A 170 16.00 -0.26 -0.62
N LEU A 171 15.81 1.02 -0.27
CA LEU A 171 16.43 1.59 0.93
C LEU A 171 15.89 0.98 2.22
N LEU A 172 14.57 0.73 2.29
CA LEU A 172 13.95 0.12 3.46
C LEU A 172 14.53 -1.28 3.72
N ARG A 173 14.62 -2.13 2.69
CA ARG A 173 15.22 -3.47 2.81
C ARG A 173 16.67 -3.41 3.27
N GLU A 174 17.49 -2.55 2.67
CA GLU A 174 18.90 -2.39 3.07
C GLU A 174 19.03 -1.88 4.50
N THR A 175 18.14 -0.99 4.93
CA THR A 175 18.08 -0.48 6.31
C THR A 175 17.69 -1.58 7.29
N GLU A 176 16.62 -2.30 7.02
CA GLU A 176 16.18 -3.42 7.86
C GLU A 176 17.26 -4.52 7.97
N ASP A 177 17.91 -4.85 6.87
CA ASP A 177 19.00 -5.83 6.86
C ASP A 177 20.25 -5.33 7.60
N ALA A 178 20.47 -4.02 7.64
CA ALA A 178 21.52 -3.42 8.46
C ALA A 178 21.22 -3.49 9.95
N LEU A 179 19.94 -3.39 10.33
CA LEU A 179 19.49 -3.43 11.72
C LEU A 179 19.28 -4.84 12.25
N LYS A 180 18.93 -5.80 11.40
CA LYS A 180 18.76 -7.21 11.78
C LYS A 180 20.05 -7.81 12.33
N GLY A 181 19.93 -8.61 13.39
CA GLY A 181 21.05 -9.37 13.95
C GLY A 181 21.97 -8.57 14.89
N ASN A 182 21.77 -7.28 15.07
CA ASN A 182 22.58 -6.48 15.99
C ASN A 182 22.20 -6.65 17.48
N GLY A 183 21.04 -7.29 17.77
CA GLY A 183 20.52 -7.46 19.13
C GLY A 183 20.26 -6.15 19.86
N ALA A 184 20.14 -5.04 19.13
CA ALA A 184 19.85 -3.72 19.67
C ALA A 184 18.34 -3.53 19.84
N ALA A 185 17.93 -2.92 20.93
CA ALA A 185 16.54 -2.55 21.16
C ALA A 185 16.23 -1.22 20.44
N TYR A 186 15.28 -1.23 19.56
CA TYR A 186 14.68 -0.05 18.93
C TYR A 186 13.19 -0.29 18.72
N LYS A 187 12.44 0.80 18.60
CA LYS A 187 11.01 0.76 18.25
C LYS A 187 10.88 1.08 16.76
N THR A 188 9.82 0.60 16.13
CA THR A 188 9.53 0.90 14.72
C THR A 188 8.14 1.49 14.60
N PHE A 189 8.01 2.54 13.80
CA PHE A 189 6.72 3.10 13.42
C PHE A 189 6.69 3.35 11.91
N ARG A 190 5.61 2.92 11.26
CA ARG A 190 5.39 3.07 9.82
C ARG A 190 4.27 4.07 9.57
N LEU A 191 4.60 5.21 9.00
CA LEU A 191 3.64 6.25 8.64
C LEU A 191 3.07 5.98 7.24
N ASN A 192 2.60 4.76 7.04
CA ASN A 192 2.09 4.27 5.76
C ASN A 192 0.60 3.98 5.88
N LYS A 193 -0.13 4.11 4.77
CA LYS A 193 -1.56 3.78 4.68
C LYS A 193 -1.86 2.63 3.71
N ASP A 194 -0.88 2.20 2.92
CA ASP A 194 -1.05 1.33 1.76
C ASP A 194 -0.05 0.17 1.70
N ASP A 195 0.72 -0.04 2.74
CA ASP A 195 1.63 -1.18 2.84
C ASP A 195 0.91 -2.42 3.38
N ILE A 196 -0.11 -2.86 2.63
CA ILE A 196 -0.93 -4.02 2.94
C ILE A 196 -0.41 -5.19 2.13
N SER A 197 -0.06 -6.28 2.80
CA SER A 197 0.32 -7.51 2.12
C SER A 197 -0.84 -8.50 2.08
N PHE A 198 -0.83 -9.35 1.06
CA PHE A 198 -1.88 -10.34 0.83
C PHE A 198 -1.28 -11.73 0.77
N ALA A 199 -1.98 -12.68 1.37
CA ALA A 199 -1.72 -14.11 1.25
C ALA A 199 -2.93 -14.78 0.58
N VAL A 200 -2.67 -15.50 -0.50
CA VAL A 200 -3.66 -16.29 -1.21
C VAL A 200 -3.45 -17.74 -0.85
N ASN A 201 -4.46 -18.38 -0.31
CA ASN A 201 -4.38 -19.77 0.15
C ASN A 201 -5.08 -20.69 -0.85
N TYR A 202 -4.40 -21.04 -1.93
CA TYR A 202 -4.80 -22.07 -2.87
C TYR A 202 -4.46 -23.46 -2.29
N PRO A 203 -5.34 -24.45 -2.30
CA PRO A 203 -6.64 -24.59 -2.92
C PRO A 203 -7.83 -24.15 -2.03
N ALA A 204 -7.61 -23.43 -0.95
CA ALA A 204 -8.68 -22.98 -0.06
C ALA A 204 -9.56 -21.87 -0.65
N VAL A 205 -9.13 -21.26 -1.74
CA VAL A 205 -9.96 -20.30 -2.49
C VAL A 205 -11.15 -21.03 -3.09
N THR A 206 -12.33 -20.58 -2.72
CA THR A 206 -13.60 -21.11 -3.20
C THR A 206 -14.16 -20.20 -4.26
N VAL A 207 -14.36 -20.72 -5.46
CA VAL A 207 -14.94 -19.97 -6.56
C VAL A 207 -15.87 -20.90 -7.34
N GLY A 208 -17.10 -20.48 -7.58
CA GLY A 208 -18.07 -21.21 -8.39
C GLY A 208 -18.52 -22.54 -7.83
N GLY A 209 -17.58 -23.37 -7.36
CA GLY A 209 -17.86 -24.67 -6.74
C GLY A 209 -18.36 -24.60 -5.29
N ALA A 210 -18.84 -23.44 -4.85
CA ALA A 210 -19.41 -23.28 -3.51
C ALA A 210 -20.71 -24.05 -3.30
N TYR A 211 -21.42 -24.33 -4.37
CA TYR A 211 -22.71 -24.97 -4.37
C TYR A 211 -22.71 -26.19 -5.30
N HIS A 212 -23.30 -27.29 -4.87
CA HIS A 212 -23.47 -28.47 -5.69
C HIS A 212 -24.84 -29.10 -5.51
N ASP A 213 -25.28 -29.84 -6.52
CA ASP A 213 -26.47 -30.62 -6.50
C ASP A 213 -26.32 -31.89 -5.65
N ALA A 214 -27.39 -32.69 -5.57
CA ALA A 214 -27.39 -33.93 -4.83
C ALA A 214 -26.42 -35.00 -5.36
N GLN A 215 -25.97 -34.88 -6.61
CA GLN A 215 -24.99 -35.73 -7.26
C GLN A 215 -23.54 -35.28 -6.95
N GLY A 216 -23.36 -34.08 -6.42
CA GLY A 216 -22.08 -33.49 -6.09
C GLY A 216 -21.43 -32.70 -7.23
N ASP A 217 -22.19 -32.39 -8.27
CA ASP A 217 -21.76 -31.56 -9.38
C ASP A 217 -21.88 -30.08 -9.01
N ASP A 218 -20.95 -29.25 -9.46
CA ASP A 218 -20.94 -27.81 -9.19
C ASP A 218 -22.12 -27.13 -9.90
N ILE A 219 -22.88 -26.31 -9.15
CA ILE A 219 -24.05 -25.59 -9.68
C ILE A 219 -23.58 -24.35 -10.47
N ILE A 220 -22.42 -23.78 -10.07
CA ILE A 220 -21.79 -22.65 -10.75
C ILE A 220 -20.43 -23.13 -11.23
N SER A 221 -20.21 -23.08 -12.53
CA SER A 221 -18.94 -23.41 -13.17
C SER A 221 -18.17 -22.16 -13.53
N LEU A 222 -16.84 -22.27 -13.58
CA LEU A 222 -15.95 -21.23 -14.09
C LEU A 222 -15.43 -21.60 -15.47
N THR A 223 -15.27 -20.61 -16.34
CA THR A 223 -14.57 -20.82 -17.59
C THR A 223 -13.10 -21.12 -17.32
N LYS A 224 -12.58 -22.17 -17.97
CA LYS A 224 -11.15 -22.46 -17.99
C LYS A 224 -10.55 -21.82 -19.23
N GLU A 225 -9.68 -20.85 -19.03
CA GLU A 225 -8.85 -20.38 -20.14
C GLU A 225 -7.81 -21.45 -20.48
N ASP A 226 -7.73 -21.84 -21.75
CA ASP A 226 -6.73 -22.73 -22.35
C ASP A 226 -6.63 -24.18 -21.81
N GLY A 227 -7.63 -24.68 -21.11
CA GLY A 227 -7.73 -26.10 -20.74
C GLY A 227 -6.76 -26.62 -19.68
N GLU A 228 -5.86 -25.80 -19.17
CA GLU A 228 -4.81 -26.19 -18.22
C GLU A 228 -4.76 -25.31 -16.95
N GLY A 229 -5.56 -24.26 -16.83
CA GLY A 229 -5.39 -23.25 -15.79
C GLY A 229 -6.34 -23.38 -14.60
N ASP A 230 -5.95 -22.78 -13.52
CA ASP A 230 -6.83 -22.44 -12.41
C ASP A 230 -7.96 -21.52 -12.92
N CYS A 231 -9.15 -21.65 -12.34
CA CYS A 231 -10.30 -20.87 -12.74
C CYS A 231 -10.17 -19.37 -12.47
N TYR A 232 -9.13 -18.95 -11.80
CA TYR A 232 -8.84 -17.59 -11.42
C TYR A 232 -7.38 -17.25 -11.70
N THR A 233 -7.11 -16.00 -11.98
CA THR A 233 -5.76 -15.50 -12.29
C THR A 233 -5.43 -14.35 -11.38
N LEU A 234 -4.37 -14.52 -10.59
CA LEU A 234 -3.79 -13.45 -9.80
C LEU A 234 -2.93 -12.55 -10.69
N PHE A 235 -3.22 -11.27 -10.71
CA PHE A 235 -2.41 -10.28 -11.40
C PHE A 235 -1.20 -9.91 -10.56
N GLN A 236 -0.04 -10.39 -10.93
CA GLN A 236 1.19 -10.17 -10.20
C GLN A 236 1.49 -8.66 -10.01
N GLY A 237 1.59 -8.25 -8.75
CA GLY A 237 1.89 -6.87 -8.37
C GLY A 237 0.73 -5.87 -8.44
N MET A 238 -0.51 -6.32 -8.70
CA MET A 238 -1.66 -5.42 -8.84
C MET A 238 -2.74 -5.59 -7.77
N ASN A 239 -2.60 -6.52 -6.83
CA ASN A 239 -3.63 -6.84 -5.84
C ASN A 239 -5.01 -7.04 -6.50
N ALA A 240 -5.07 -7.86 -7.54
CA ALA A 240 -6.27 -8.12 -8.31
C ALA A 240 -6.34 -9.56 -8.81
N GLU A 241 -7.56 -10.07 -8.94
CA GLU A 241 -7.86 -11.40 -9.48
C GLU A 241 -8.98 -11.31 -10.52
N TYR A 242 -9.02 -12.29 -11.43
CA TYR A 242 -10.04 -12.40 -12.46
C TYR A 242 -10.78 -13.74 -12.34
N TYR A 243 -12.11 -13.66 -12.33
CA TYR A 243 -13.00 -14.80 -12.22
C TYR A 243 -13.98 -14.84 -13.40
N PRO A 244 -13.75 -15.64 -14.42
CA PRO A 244 -14.70 -15.89 -15.50
C PRO A 244 -15.68 -17.00 -15.09
N PHE A 245 -16.97 -16.73 -15.14
CA PHE A 245 -18.03 -17.71 -14.96
C PHE A 245 -18.54 -18.22 -16.32
N GLU A 246 -18.86 -19.50 -16.43
CA GLU A 246 -19.35 -20.14 -17.66
C GLU A 246 -20.82 -19.86 -17.92
N GLU A 247 -21.52 -19.26 -16.97
CA GLU A 247 -22.96 -19.03 -17.04
C GLU A 247 -23.28 -17.53 -17.03
N SER A 248 -24.45 -17.19 -17.58
CA SER A 248 -24.98 -15.83 -17.50
C SER A 248 -25.39 -15.45 -16.08
N TRP A 249 -25.38 -14.16 -15.78
CA TRP A 249 -25.79 -13.67 -14.46
C TRP A 249 -27.18 -14.15 -14.03
N PRO A 250 -28.23 -14.16 -14.89
CA PRO A 250 -29.51 -14.71 -14.52
C PRO A 250 -29.45 -16.16 -14.06
N ASN A 251 -28.70 -17.01 -14.76
CA ASN A 251 -28.53 -18.42 -14.41
C ASN A 251 -27.78 -18.59 -13.10
N ILE A 252 -26.67 -17.86 -12.91
CA ILE A 252 -25.87 -17.87 -11.67
C ILE A 252 -26.76 -17.52 -10.47
N VAL A 253 -27.55 -16.47 -10.57
CA VAL A 253 -28.42 -16.01 -9.48
C VAL A 253 -29.52 -17.02 -9.19
N GLN A 254 -30.13 -17.58 -10.24
CA GLN A 254 -31.17 -18.61 -10.05
C GLN A 254 -30.57 -19.84 -9.36
N ASN A 255 -29.43 -20.33 -9.83
CA ASN A 255 -28.75 -21.50 -9.25
C ASN A 255 -28.38 -21.28 -7.78
N VAL A 256 -27.90 -20.08 -7.43
CA VAL A 256 -27.59 -19.74 -6.03
C VAL A 256 -28.86 -19.61 -5.19
N ALA A 257 -29.95 -19.07 -5.75
CA ALA A 257 -31.22 -18.98 -5.05
C ALA A 257 -31.78 -20.38 -4.77
N ASP A 258 -31.75 -21.28 -5.76
CA ASP A 258 -32.22 -22.66 -5.62
C ASP A 258 -31.36 -23.44 -4.61
N ALA A 259 -30.04 -23.24 -4.60
CA ALA A 259 -29.16 -23.88 -3.63
C ALA A 259 -29.37 -23.39 -2.18
N LYS A 260 -29.88 -22.18 -1.99
CA LYS A 260 -30.17 -21.60 -0.65
C LYS A 260 -31.62 -21.87 -0.18
N ASP A 261 -32.47 -22.47 -0.99
CA ASP A 261 -33.80 -22.84 -0.59
C ASP A 261 -33.71 -23.90 0.54
N PRO A 262 -34.36 -23.70 1.70
CA PRO A 262 -34.36 -24.67 2.79
C PRO A 262 -34.91 -26.05 2.41
N ASP A 263 -35.76 -26.12 1.39
CA ASP A 263 -36.35 -27.35 0.87
C ASP A 263 -35.53 -27.96 -0.29
N SER A 264 -34.41 -27.35 -0.64
CA SER A 264 -33.51 -27.79 -1.70
C SER A 264 -32.72 -29.03 -1.28
N GLU A 265 -32.51 -29.95 -2.22
CA GLU A 265 -31.58 -31.07 -2.06
C GLU A 265 -30.11 -30.64 -2.17
N TYR A 266 -29.84 -29.38 -2.53
CA TYR A 266 -28.49 -28.85 -2.67
C TYR A 266 -27.79 -28.66 -1.35
N THR A 267 -26.54 -29.07 -1.28
CA THR A 267 -25.71 -28.93 -0.10
C THR A 267 -24.53 -28.00 -0.41
N PRO A 268 -24.43 -26.84 0.25
CA PRO A 268 -23.26 -25.97 0.02
C PRO A 268 -21.99 -26.66 0.53
N LYS A 269 -20.96 -26.74 -0.33
CA LYS A 269 -19.65 -27.32 -0.02
C LYS A 269 -18.77 -26.36 0.75
N PHE A 270 -18.93 -25.10 0.43
CA PHE A 270 -18.17 -24.00 1.02
C PHE A 270 -19.12 -22.92 1.54
N SER A 271 -18.66 -22.13 2.48
CA SER A 271 -19.48 -21.10 3.11
C SER A 271 -19.61 -19.83 2.30
N HIS A 272 -18.69 -19.59 1.35
CA HIS A 272 -18.62 -18.34 0.59
C HIS A 272 -18.40 -18.60 -0.91
N LEU A 273 -18.88 -17.67 -1.76
CA LEU A 273 -18.70 -17.72 -3.21
C LEU A 273 -17.22 -17.57 -3.59
N ILE A 274 -16.55 -16.57 -3.04
CA ILE A 274 -15.11 -16.34 -3.19
C ILE A 274 -14.51 -16.21 -1.78
N SER A 275 -13.42 -16.93 -1.52
CA SER A 275 -12.70 -16.87 -0.24
C SER A 275 -11.24 -17.30 -0.40
N GLY A 276 -10.48 -17.28 0.70
CA GLY A 276 -9.08 -17.74 0.72
C GLY A 276 -8.05 -16.64 0.56
N LEU A 277 -8.47 -15.38 0.47
CA LEU A 277 -7.57 -14.22 0.52
C LEU A 277 -7.49 -13.67 1.94
N THR A 278 -6.28 -13.52 2.45
CA THR A 278 -6.04 -12.86 3.75
C THR A 278 -5.23 -11.59 3.54
N ALA A 279 -5.75 -10.46 4.02
CA ALA A 279 -5.03 -9.19 4.10
C ALA A 279 -4.28 -9.07 5.43
N ASN A 280 -3.04 -8.57 5.40
CA ASN A 280 -2.24 -8.28 6.57
C ASN A 280 -1.94 -6.78 6.63
N PHE A 281 -2.30 -6.15 7.75
CA PHE A 281 -2.17 -4.71 8.03
C PHE A 281 -1.00 -4.39 8.97
N GLU A 282 -0.11 -5.33 9.27
CA GLU A 282 0.99 -5.13 10.21
C GLU A 282 1.87 -3.94 9.84
N ASN A 283 2.10 -3.73 8.55
CA ASN A 283 2.88 -2.62 8.04
C ASN A 283 2.10 -1.29 7.96
N VAL A 284 0.81 -1.29 8.28
CA VAL A 284 -0.04 -0.08 8.39
C VAL A 284 -0.17 0.30 9.86
N SER A 285 0.97 0.39 10.57
CA SER A 285 1.01 0.48 12.03
C SER A 285 0.41 1.75 12.64
N GLY A 286 0.21 2.79 11.84
CA GLY A 286 -0.44 4.04 12.28
C GLY A 286 -1.96 3.97 12.40
N TYR A 287 -2.59 2.86 11.97
CA TYR A 287 -4.04 2.74 11.90
C TYR A 287 -4.55 1.39 12.43
N ASP A 288 -5.74 1.42 13.01
CA ASP A 288 -6.55 0.25 13.29
C ASP A 288 -7.64 0.13 12.21
N ILE A 289 -7.54 -0.85 11.35
CA ILE A 289 -8.57 -1.16 10.35
C ILE A 289 -9.70 -1.88 11.09
N ARG A 290 -10.90 -1.30 11.09
CA ARG A 290 -12.06 -1.81 11.85
C ARG A 290 -13.03 -2.58 10.97
N LYS A 291 -13.20 -2.12 9.73
CA LYS A 291 -14.18 -2.70 8.82
C LYS A 291 -13.70 -2.60 7.37
N LEU A 292 -13.89 -3.68 6.64
CA LEU A 292 -13.85 -3.71 5.18
C LEU A 292 -15.26 -3.77 4.63
N ASP A 293 -15.43 -3.32 3.40
CA ASP A 293 -16.66 -3.42 2.63
C ASP A 293 -16.31 -3.54 1.14
N ILE A 294 -17.30 -3.62 0.28
CA ILE A 294 -17.12 -3.71 -1.16
C ILE A 294 -17.74 -2.54 -1.89
N ARG A 295 -17.20 -2.27 -3.07
CA ARG A 295 -17.80 -1.39 -4.07
C ARG A 295 -17.86 -2.14 -5.39
N VAL A 296 -19.06 -2.28 -5.95
CA VAL A 296 -19.28 -2.99 -7.21
C VAL A 296 -19.54 -2.00 -8.33
N SER A 297 -18.89 -2.19 -9.47
CA SER A 297 -19.07 -1.38 -10.66
C SER A 297 -19.17 -2.30 -11.88
N ASP A 298 -20.14 -2.05 -12.75
CA ASP A 298 -20.12 -2.59 -14.08
C ASP A 298 -19.16 -1.75 -14.94
N ILE A 299 -18.18 -2.40 -15.51
CA ILE A 299 -17.15 -1.75 -16.31
C ILE A 299 -17.14 -2.22 -17.77
N GLN A 300 -18.10 -3.06 -18.20
CA GLN A 300 -18.11 -3.63 -19.55
C GLN A 300 -18.01 -2.56 -20.63
N SER A 301 -18.89 -1.57 -20.59
CA SER A 301 -18.90 -0.50 -21.60
C SER A 301 -17.59 0.31 -21.66
N ASP A 302 -16.95 0.54 -20.51
CA ASP A 302 -15.66 1.22 -20.44
C ASP A 302 -14.53 0.33 -20.93
N TYR A 303 -14.57 -0.95 -20.57
CA TYR A 303 -13.63 -1.96 -21.04
C TYR A 303 -13.68 -2.13 -22.55
N ASP A 304 -14.86 -2.19 -23.17
CA ASP A 304 -15.01 -2.32 -24.62
C ASP A 304 -14.42 -1.11 -25.37
N LYS A 305 -14.64 0.09 -24.84
CA LYS A 305 -14.01 1.31 -25.38
C LYS A 305 -12.48 1.24 -25.26
N PHE A 306 -11.98 0.79 -24.11
CA PHE A 306 -10.55 0.59 -23.93
C PHE A 306 -10.00 -0.46 -24.90
N ALA A 307 -10.68 -1.59 -25.06
CA ALA A 307 -10.26 -2.67 -25.95
C ALA A 307 -10.11 -2.18 -27.39
N GLY A 308 -11.09 -1.41 -27.89
CA GLY A 308 -11.01 -0.78 -29.21
C GLY A 308 -9.84 0.20 -29.34
N TRP A 309 -9.64 1.05 -28.34
CA TRP A 309 -8.51 1.98 -28.30
C TRP A 309 -7.16 1.26 -28.22
N HIS A 310 -7.07 0.21 -27.40
CA HIS A 310 -5.85 -0.58 -27.24
C HIS A 310 -5.47 -1.31 -28.54
N ALA A 311 -6.44 -1.93 -29.21
CA ALA A 311 -6.25 -2.57 -30.52
C ALA A 311 -5.73 -1.56 -31.55
N TYR A 312 -6.31 -0.37 -31.60
CA TYR A 312 -5.83 0.71 -32.47
C TYR A 312 -4.38 1.11 -32.16
N LYS A 313 -4.04 1.31 -30.89
CA LYS A 313 -2.67 1.70 -30.50
C LYS A 313 -1.63 0.63 -30.76
N THR A 314 -2.01 -0.65 -30.65
CA THR A 314 -1.07 -1.79 -30.74
C THR A 314 -0.92 -2.28 -32.18
N ASN A 315 -2.01 -2.34 -32.95
CA ASN A 315 -2.05 -2.97 -34.27
C ASN A 315 -2.22 -1.97 -35.43
N GLY A 316 -2.50 -0.69 -35.11
CA GLY A 316 -2.86 0.30 -36.12
C GLY A 316 -4.26 0.08 -36.73
N GLU A 317 -5.05 -0.79 -36.13
CA GLU A 317 -6.41 -1.09 -36.55
C GLU A 317 -7.37 -0.08 -35.93
N ASN A 318 -7.80 0.86 -36.75
CA ASN A 318 -8.78 1.88 -36.38
C ASN A 318 -10.05 1.68 -37.20
N THR A 319 -10.65 0.50 -37.09
CA THR A 319 -11.88 0.18 -37.83
C THR A 319 -12.95 -0.32 -36.86
N ASP A 320 -14.21 0.12 -37.08
CA ASP A 320 -15.36 -0.47 -36.41
C ASP A 320 -15.66 -1.89 -36.98
N GLU A 321 -16.66 -2.56 -36.42
CA GLU A 321 -17.13 -3.88 -36.86
C GLU A 321 -17.57 -3.94 -38.33
N ASN A 322 -17.81 -2.78 -38.96
CA ASN A 322 -18.16 -2.62 -40.36
C ASN A 322 -16.96 -2.26 -41.25
N GLY A 323 -15.76 -2.18 -40.68
CA GLY A 323 -14.54 -1.82 -41.41
C GLY A 323 -14.35 -0.32 -41.62
N ASN A 324 -15.14 0.55 -40.99
CA ASN A 324 -14.97 2.00 -41.09
C ASN A 324 -13.84 2.47 -40.19
N VAL A 325 -12.96 3.32 -40.72
CA VAL A 325 -11.88 3.92 -39.90
C VAL A 325 -12.46 4.86 -38.87
N LEU A 326 -12.24 4.58 -37.59
CA LEU A 326 -12.60 5.44 -36.50
C LEU A 326 -11.58 6.58 -36.40
N SER A 327 -12.02 7.83 -36.54
CA SER A 327 -11.16 9.00 -36.39
C SER A 327 -10.84 9.25 -34.94
N ASP A 328 -9.57 9.62 -34.63
CA ASP A 328 -9.04 10.10 -33.36
C ASP A 328 -9.79 9.62 -32.11
N PHE A 329 -9.54 8.36 -31.77
CA PHE A 329 -10.14 7.76 -30.59
C PHE A 329 -9.28 8.09 -29.38
N ASP A 330 -9.80 8.99 -28.54
CA ASP A 330 -9.22 9.25 -27.22
C ASP A 330 -10.03 8.50 -26.15
N TYR A 331 -9.32 7.66 -25.39
CA TYR A 331 -9.95 6.90 -24.32
C TYR A 331 -9.93 7.71 -23.02
N PRO A 332 -11.08 8.20 -22.53
CA PRO A 332 -11.14 8.92 -21.26
C PRO A 332 -10.99 7.94 -20.08
N LYS A 333 -10.15 8.30 -19.10
CA LYS A 333 -9.99 7.51 -17.87
C LYS A 333 -11.25 7.62 -17.00
N GLY A 334 -11.76 6.48 -16.53
CA GLY A 334 -12.74 6.39 -15.46
C GLY A 334 -13.90 5.44 -15.75
N ALA A 335 -14.10 4.43 -14.90
CA ALA A 335 -15.30 3.62 -14.86
C ALA A 335 -16.42 4.38 -14.16
N SER A 336 -17.63 4.33 -14.70
CA SER A 336 -18.81 4.85 -14.03
C SER A 336 -19.46 3.74 -13.21
N PRO A 337 -19.52 3.85 -11.87
CA PRO A 337 -20.21 2.86 -11.04
C PRO A 337 -21.71 2.87 -11.35
N ILE A 338 -22.29 1.67 -11.49
CA ILE A 338 -23.72 1.49 -11.68
C ILE A 338 -24.34 1.10 -10.34
N GLY A 339 -25.22 1.93 -9.81
CA GLY A 339 -25.78 1.76 -8.46
C GLY A 339 -26.51 0.44 -8.24
N ASP A 340 -27.23 -0.04 -9.26
CA ASP A 340 -28.06 -1.26 -9.17
C ASP A 340 -27.23 -2.55 -9.02
N VAL A 341 -25.98 -2.55 -9.46
CA VAL A 341 -25.06 -3.70 -9.34
C VAL A 341 -24.50 -3.82 -7.93
N GLN A 342 -24.44 -2.74 -7.18
CA GLN A 342 -23.93 -2.70 -5.81
C GLN A 342 -24.63 -3.71 -4.89
N ASP A 343 -25.89 -4.02 -5.17
CA ASP A 343 -26.71 -4.93 -4.36
C ASP A 343 -26.52 -6.42 -4.69
N MET A 344 -25.76 -6.78 -5.72
CA MET A 344 -25.52 -8.20 -6.08
C MET A 344 -24.68 -8.95 -5.06
N PHE A 345 -23.67 -8.28 -4.50
CA PHE A 345 -22.70 -8.91 -3.62
C PHE A 345 -22.72 -8.31 -2.23
N VAL A 346 -22.21 -9.09 -1.29
CA VAL A 346 -21.97 -8.66 0.09
C VAL A 346 -20.56 -9.09 0.51
N PHE A 347 -19.89 -8.23 1.25
CA PHE A 347 -18.66 -8.59 1.94
C PHE A 347 -19.00 -9.56 3.08
N ALA A 348 -18.49 -10.77 2.99
CA ALA A 348 -18.73 -11.84 3.97
C ALA A 348 -17.48 -12.11 4.84
N GLY A 349 -16.38 -11.39 4.60
CA GLY A 349 -15.14 -11.54 5.33
C GLY A 349 -15.18 -10.93 6.73
N LYS A 350 -14.05 -11.05 7.44
CA LYS A 350 -13.93 -10.58 8.82
C LYS A 350 -12.57 -9.96 9.09
N VAL A 351 -12.59 -8.79 9.74
CA VAL A 351 -11.38 -8.15 10.28
C VAL A 351 -11.06 -8.72 11.67
N ASN A 352 -9.83 -9.20 11.86
CA ASN A 352 -9.33 -9.81 13.09
C ASN A 352 -8.02 -9.09 13.52
N GLY A 353 -8.16 -7.92 14.14
CA GLY A 353 -7.00 -7.12 14.55
C GLY A 353 -6.18 -6.63 13.36
N GLN A 354 -4.94 -7.14 13.20
CA GLN A 354 -4.04 -6.76 12.11
C GLN A 354 -4.20 -7.61 10.83
N THR A 355 -5.19 -8.49 10.78
CA THR A 355 -5.49 -9.31 9.59
C THR A 355 -6.95 -9.22 9.22
N ALA A 356 -7.29 -9.54 7.99
CA ALA A 356 -8.67 -9.73 7.56
C ALA A 356 -8.77 -10.89 6.60
N ASP A 357 -9.74 -11.76 6.86
CA ASP A 357 -10.16 -12.75 5.88
C ASP A 357 -11.14 -12.08 4.92
N ILE A 358 -10.84 -12.15 3.62
CA ILE A 358 -11.66 -11.55 2.57
C ILE A 358 -12.51 -12.63 1.95
N ALA A 359 -13.82 -12.42 1.97
CA ALA A 359 -14.79 -13.29 1.34
C ALA A 359 -15.94 -12.49 0.73
N LEU A 360 -16.48 -13.02 -0.36
CA LEU A 360 -17.63 -12.48 -1.08
C LEU A 360 -18.75 -13.52 -1.14
N ASP A 361 -19.97 -13.03 -0.99
CA ASP A 361 -21.20 -13.79 -1.24
C ASP A 361 -22.16 -13.00 -2.10
N PHE A 362 -23.08 -13.70 -2.77
CA PHE A 362 -24.29 -13.07 -3.29
C PHE A 362 -25.20 -12.66 -2.14
N ARG A 363 -25.92 -11.55 -2.30
CA ARG A 363 -26.96 -11.17 -1.34
C ARG A 363 -28.06 -12.25 -1.28
N PRO A 364 -28.45 -12.67 -0.05
CA PRO A 364 -29.43 -13.75 0.13
C PRO A 364 -30.82 -13.41 -0.43
N TYR A 365 -31.12 -12.16 -0.73
CA TYR A 365 -32.39 -11.70 -1.27
C TYR A 365 -32.14 -10.87 -2.52
N PHE A 366 -31.67 -11.51 -3.55
CA PHE A 366 -31.89 -10.99 -4.88
C PHE A 366 -33.39 -11.24 -5.16
N ASN A 367 -34.25 -10.33 -4.69
CA ASN A 367 -35.69 -10.47 -4.79
C ASN A 367 -36.12 -10.47 -6.24
N GLY A 368 -36.03 -11.64 -6.90
CA GLY A 368 -36.86 -11.99 -8.04
C GLY A 368 -36.90 -11.06 -9.26
N THR A 369 -36.20 -9.96 -9.26
CA THR A 369 -36.10 -9.06 -10.40
C THR A 369 -34.76 -9.21 -11.06
N VAL A 370 -34.61 -10.28 -11.83
CA VAL A 370 -33.58 -10.48 -12.85
C VAL A 370 -33.52 -9.30 -13.84
N ALA A 371 -34.50 -8.42 -13.81
CA ALA A 371 -34.69 -7.33 -14.76
C ALA A 371 -33.63 -6.19 -14.70
N ASN A 372 -32.83 -6.09 -13.63
CA ASN A 372 -31.82 -5.06 -13.46
C ASN A 372 -30.38 -5.62 -13.34
N MET A 373 -30.17 -6.86 -13.77
CA MET A 373 -28.84 -7.41 -13.80
C MET A 373 -28.08 -6.89 -15.01
N PRO A 374 -26.79 -6.61 -14.85
CA PRO A 374 -25.95 -6.32 -15.99
C PRO A 374 -25.95 -7.54 -16.90
N MET A 375 -26.10 -7.33 -18.18
CA MET A 375 -26.08 -8.37 -19.20
C MET A 375 -24.70 -8.39 -19.84
N GLY A 376 -24.07 -9.55 -19.85
CA GLY A 376 -22.77 -9.78 -20.49
C GLY A 376 -21.58 -9.09 -19.84
N ASP A 377 -21.62 -8.87 -18.56
CA ASP A 377 -20.91 -7.74 -18.01
C ASP A 377 -19.68 -8.14 -17.24
N LEU A 378 -18.63 -7.38 -17.48
CA LEU A 378 -17.42 -7.40 -16.68
C LEU A 378 -17.64 -6.51 -15.45
N LEU A 379 -17.73 -7.14 -14.30
CA LEU A 379 -17.88 -6.47 -13.01
C LEU A 379 -16.52 -6.25 -12.35
N ARG A 380 -16.34 -5.08 -11.77
CA ARG A 380 -15.25 -4.75 -10.87
C ARG A 380 -15.77 -4.69 -9.44
N VAL A 381 -15.23 -5.54 -8.57
CA VAL A 381 -15.57 -5.59 -7.15
C VAL A 381 -14.34 -5.17 -6.35
N ASP A 382 -14.34 -3.95 -5.87
CA ASP A 382 -13.29 -3.39 -5.05
C ASP A 382 -13.52 -3.70 -3.58
N ILE A 383 -12.52 -4.26 -2.91
CA ILE A 383 -12.49 -4.37 -1.45
C ILE A 383 -11.97 -3.03 -0.91
N VAL A 384 -12.75 -2.38 -0.07
CA VAL A 384 -12.45 -1.04 0.44
C VAL A 384 -12.36 -1.02 1.97
N ILE A 385 -11.50 -0.16 2.50
CA ILE A 385 -11.48 0.13 3.94
C ILE A 385 -12.71 0.99 4.26
N ALA A 386 -13.70 0.42 4.95
CA ALA A 386 -14.93 1.13 5.32
C ALA A 386 -14.78 1.95 6.60
N GLU A 387 -14.07 1.41 7.60
CA GLU A 387 -13.83 2.09 8.87
C GLU A 387 -12.38 1.90 9.30
N CYS A 388 -11.76 2.99 9.71
CA CYS A 388 -10.37 3.04 10.13
C CYS A 388 -10.16 4.13 11.18
N GLU A 389 -9.39 3.82 12.21
CA GLU A 389 -9.05 4.73 13.30
C GLU A 389 -7.54 4.92 13.41
N PRO A 390 -7.03 6.18 13.48
CA PRO A 390 -5.62 6.43 13.76
C PRO A 390 -5.24 6.01 15.19
N ARG A 391 -4.09 5.37 15.35
CA ARG A 391 -3.55 4.88 16.64
C ARG A 391 -2.83 5.99 17.42
N TYR A 392 -3.56 7.01 17.85
CA TYR A 392 -2.98 8.16 18.54
C TYR A 392 -2.36 7.82 19.91
N ASN A 393 -2.86 6.78 20.59
CA ASN A 393 -2.41 6.43 21.94
C ASN A 393 -0.95 5.94 21.99
N ASP A 394 -0.43 5.44 20.87
CA ASP A 394 0.93 4.92 20.78
C ASP A 394 1.96 6.05 20.51
N LEU A 395 1.50 7.20 20.02
CA LEU A 395 2.38 8.26 19.55
C LEU A 395 3.22 8.96 20.63
N PRO A 396 2.70 9.24 21.86
CA PRO A 396 3.50 9.95 22.86
C PRO A 396 4.81 9.25 23.21
N GLN A 397 4.78 7.92 23.36
CA GLN A 397 5.97 7.13 23.70
C GLN A 397 6.98 6.98 22.55
N LEU A 398 6.61 7.42 21.34
CA LEU A 398 7.41 7.30 20.12
C LEU A 398 7.91 8.67 19.61
N PHE A 399 7.13 9.73 19.82
CA PHE A 399 7.34 11.02 19.15
C PHE A 399 7.26 12.24 20.07
N GLU A 400 7.02 12.07 21.39
CA GLU A 400 7.01 13.18 22.33
C GLU A 400 8.17 13.05 23.31
N TRP A 401 8.96 14.10 23.48
CA TRP A 401 9.99 14.20 24.51
C TRP A 401 10.05 15.60 25.13
N ALA A 402 10.76 15.72 26.22
CA ALA A 402 10.78 16.93 27.01
C ALA A 402 11.21 18.17 26.20
N GLY A 403 10.26 19.09 26.00
CA GLY A 403 10.49 20.37 25.32
C GLY A 403 10.24 20.35 23.83
N ASN A 404 9.95 19.21 23.19
CA ASN A 404 9.59 19.15 21.78
C ASN A 404 8.30 18.35 21.55
N ARG A 405 7.31 19.01 20.94
CA ARG A 405 6.03 18.42 20.52
C ARG A 405 5.81 18.53 19.01
N SER A 406 6.76 19.08 18.28
CA SER A 406 6.61 19.37 16.86
C SER A 406 6.40 18.08 16.04
N LEU A 407 7.21 17.04 16.30
CA LEU A 407 7.15 15.80 15.53
C LEU A 407 5.88 15.01 15.83
N ILE A 408 5.45 14.88 17.09
CA ILE A 408 4.20 14.18 17.42
C ILE A 408 3.00 14.85 16.76
N GLU A 409 2.95 16.19 16.76
CA GLU A 409 1.86 16.91 16.08
C GLU A 409 1.92 16.76 14.55
N ALA A 410 3.12 16.71 13.97
CA ALA A 410 3.28 16.44 12.54
C ALA A 410 2.78 15.03 12.17
N VAL A 411 3.19 14.01 12.92
CA VAL A 411 2.76 12.61 12.71
C VAL A 411 1.25 12.48 12.89
N LYS A 412 0.71 13.01 14.00
CA LYS A 412 -0.72 12.95 14.32
C LYS A 412 -1.59 13.58 13.23
N ASN A 413 -1.23 14.78 12.80
CA ASN A 413 -1.97 15.47 11.74
C ASN A 413 -1.79 14.80 10.37
N THR A 414 -0.64 14.17 10.11
CA THR A 414 -0.45 13.36 8.89
C THR A 414 -1.34 12.14 8.89
N LEU A 415 -1.44 11.40 9.99
CA LEU A 415 -2.35 10.27 10.11
C LEU A 415 -3.82 10.68 9.90
N GLN A 416 -4.21 11.84 10.41
CA GLN A 416 -5.56 12.36 10.21
C GLN A 416 -5.84 12.66 8.74
N ASP A 417 -4.95 13.38 8.07
CA ASP A 417 -5.13 13.80 6.67
C ASP A 417 -4.94 12.64 5.68
N GLN A 418 -4.20 11.60 6.06
CA GLN A 418 -3.91 10.41 5.25
C GLN A 418 -4.76 9.19 5.64
N ASN A 419 -5.88 9.40 6.35
CA ASN A 419 -6.77 8.31 6.74
C ASN A 419 -7.20 7.48 5.53
N PRO A 420 -6.98 6.14 5.53
CA PRO A 420 -7.23 5.29 4.37
C PRO A 420 -8.71 4.89 4.18
N THR A 421 -9.66 5.44 4.91
CA THR A 421 -11.09 5.16 4.73
C THR A 421 -11.51 5.48 3.29
N GLY A 422 -12.22 4.55 2.67
CA GLY A 422 -12.65 4.60 1.26
C GLY A 422 -11.61 4.12 0.25
N ARG A 423 -10.40 3.76 0.70
CA ARG A 423 -9.34 3.26 -0.18
C ARG A 423 -9.62 1.84 -0.62
N VAL A 424 -9.42 1.57 -1.90
CA VAL A 424 -9.40 0.22 -2.49
C VAL A 424 -8.09 -0.45 -2.10
N ILE A 425 -8.18 -1.67 -1.54
CA ILE A 425 -7.02 -2.47 -1.15
C ILE A 425 -6.82 -3.69 -2.05
N TYR A 426 -7.91 -4.22 -2.63
CA TYR A 426 -7.90 -5.37 -3.52
C TYR A 426 -9.06 -5.28 -4.49
N THR A 427 -8.95 -5.93 -5.65
CA THR A 427 -10.01 -5.90 -6.67
C THR A 427 -10.25 -7.28 -7.26
N TYR A 428 -11.50 -7.68 -7.36
CA TYR A 428 -11.92 -8.81 -8.17
C TYR A 428 -12.56 -8.31 -9.47
N TYR A 429 -12.13 -8.86 -10.59
CA TYR A 429 -12.77 -8.72 -11.89
C TYR A 429 -13.57 -9.98 -12.14
N ILE A 430 -14.88 -9.86 -12.25
CA ILE A 430 -15.79 -10.99 -12.38
C ILE A 430 -16.53 -10.84 -13.69
N LYS A 431 -16.47 -11.86 -14.54
CA LYS A 431 -17.18 -11.88 -15.82
C LYS A 431 -18.10 -13.09 -15.89
N ALA A 432 -19.34 -12.87 -16.29
CA ALA A 432 -20.24 -13.93 -16.72
C ALA A 432 -20.30 -13.98 -18.25
N ILE A 433 -20.55 -15.15 -18.80
CA ILE A 433 -20.76 -15.31 -20.24
C ILE A 433 -22.13 -14.78 -20.62
N GLU A 434 -22.23 -14.13 -21.76
CA GLU A 434 -23.52 -13.81 -22.39
C GLU A 434 -24.15 -15.10 -22.92
N ASP A 435 -25.48 -15.27 -22.75
CA ASP A 435 -26.28 -16.33 -23.37
C ASP A 435 -26.41 -16.11 -24.91
#